data_927672f4536e2ee16906e681e95c9ee5
#
_entry.id   927672f4536e2ee16906e681e95c9ee5
#
_cell.length_a   1.000
_cell.length_b   1.000
_cell.length_c   1.000
_cell.angle_alpha   90.00
_cell.angle_beta   90.00
_cell.angle_gamma   90.00
#
_symmetry.space_group_name_H-M   'P 1'
#
loop_
_entity.id
_entity.type
_entity.pdbx_description
1 polymer ?
#
loop_
_entity_poly.entity_id
_entity_poly.type
_entity_poly.pdbx_seq_one_letter_code
_entity_poly.pdbx_strand_id
1 'polypeptide(L)'
;MRPVEVAQVDATDLAESLVLLEEAVRDGDPIPKDFADRLRKAIEAGDVEVLAARAEDQIQGVVLLVYRLSVSAGGLFASVEDLYVRPVARRQGIGRALLKAVDELCAERGISYVEVQVEEEVAEQFYAALGYEPEMGVRVLSRSLPISERRTKS
;
A
#
# COMPACT_ATOMS: atom_id res chain seq x y z
N MET A 1 3.47 -21.33 -15.56
CA MET A 1 3.36 -20.13 -14.69
C MET A 1 2.10 -19.38 -15.06
N ARG A 2 1.27 -19.12 -14.11
CA ARG A 2 0.00 -18.43 -14.37
C ARG A 2 0.23 -16.93 -14.45
N PRO A 3 -0.44 -16.23 -15.36
CA PRO A 3 -0.26 -14.81 -15.48
C PRO A 3 -0.82 -14.06 -14.25
N VAL A 4 -0.11 -13.02 -13.85
CA VAL A 4 -0.55 -12.13 -12.78
C VAL A 4 -0.86 -10.79 -13.42
N GLU A 5 -2.06 -10.30 -13.20
CA GLU A 5 -2.46 -8.99 -13.67
C GLU A 5 -2.52 -8.02 -12.50
N VAL A 6 -1.83 -6.90 -12.66
CA VAL A 6 -1.87 -5.83 -11.66
C VAL A 6 -2.59 -4.65 -12.27
N ALA A 7 -3.58 -4.14 -11.55
CA ALA A 7 -4.36 -3.01 -12.02
C ALA A 7 -4.85 -2.16 -10.84
N GLN A 8 -5.16 -0.90 -11.15
CA GLN A 8 -5.84 -0.03 -10.21
C GLN A 8 -7.22 -0.61 -9.90
N VAL A 9 -7.65 -0.50 -8.65
CA VAL A 9 -8.90 -1.11 -8.24
C VAL A 9 -10.10 -0.24 -8.64
N ASP A 10 -11.17 -0.90 -9.08
CA ASP A 10 -12.48 -0.26 -9.23
C ASP A 10 -13.26 -0.42 -7.92
N ALA A 11 -14.52 0.00 -7.91
CA ALA A 11 -15.34 -0.05 -6.68
C ALA A 11 -15.53 -1.48 -6.16
N THR A 12 -15.68 -2.45 -7.04
CA THR A 12 -15.86 -3.86 -6.65
C THR A 12 -14.55 -4.44 -6.12
N ASP A 13 -13.47 -4.19 -6.84
CA ASP A 13 -12.15 -4.67 -6.44
C ASP A 13 -11.67 -4.03 -5.15
N LEU A 14 -12.11 -2.80 -4.86
CA LEU A 14 -11.75 -2.13 -3.61
C LEU A 14 -12.28 -2.90 -2.41
N ALA A 15 -13.54 -3.34 -2.45
CA ALA A 15 -14.10 -4.11 -1.34
C ALA A 15 -13.32 -5.40 -1.08
N GLU A 16 -12.97 -6.12 -2.13
CA GLU A 16 -12.18 -7.35 -2.01
C GLU A 16 -10.76 -7.03 -1.51
N SER A 17 -10.16 -5.95 -2.00
CA SER A 17 -8.82 -5.52 -1.57
C SER A 17 -8.78 -5.16 -0.09
N LEU A 18 -9.84 -4.52 0.41
CA LEU A 18 -9.93 -4.16 1.83
C LEU A 18 -9.99 -5.40 2.72
N VAL A 19 -10.60 -6.49 2.26
CA VAL A 19 -10.59 -7.75 3.01
C VAL A 19 -9.17 -8.27 3.18
N LEU A 20 -8.34 -8.18 2.14
CA LEU A 20 -6.94 -8.56 2.25
C LEU A 20 -6.18 -7.68 3.23
N LEU A 21 -6.43 -6.38 3.20
CA LEU A 21 -5.76 -5.46 4.12
C LEU A 21 -6.21 -5.68 5.57
N GLU A 22 -7.46 -6.04 5.79
CA GLU A 22 -7.93 -6.42 7.12
C GLU A 22 -7.14 -7.62 7.65
N GLU A 23 -6.91 -8.63 6.80
CA GLU A 23 -6.09 -9.77 7.18
C GLU A 23 -4.67 -9.35 7.55
N ALA A 24 -4.11 -8.43 6.77
CA ALA A 24 -2.71 -8.05 6.90
C ALA A 24 -2.41 -7.25 8.15
N VAL A 25 -3.24 -6.26 8.45
CA VAL A 25 -2.91 -5.25 9.47
C VAL A 25 -3.92 -5.13 10.59
N ARG A 26 -5.01 -5.88 10.55
CA ARG A 26 -6.06 -5.81 11.56
C ARG A 26 -6.46 -7.17 12.11
N ASP A 27 -5.71 -8.22 11.80
CA ASP A 27 -6.01 -9.60 12.22
C ASP A 27 -7.45 -10.02 11.91
N GLY A 28 -7.97 -9.54 10.77
CA GLY A 28 -9.33 -9.87 10.33
C GLY A 28 -10.43 -8.98 10.88
N ASP A 29 -10.11 -8.02 11.75
CA ASP A 29 -11.11 -7.06 12.21
C ASP A 29 -11.59 -6.20 11.04
N PRO A 30 -12.91 -6.04 10.86
CA PRO A 30 -13.43 -5.24 9.76
C PRO A 30 -12.98 -3.79 9.81
N ILE A 31 -12.70 -3.24 8.65
CA ILE A 31 -12.40 -1.82 8.52
C ILE A 31 -13.71 -1.05 8.70
N PRO A 32 -13.74 0.01 9.54
CA PRO A 32 -14.95 0.81 9.71
C PRO A 32 -15.46 1.34 8.38
N LYS A 33 -16.78 1.38 8.21
CA LYS A 33 -17.39 1.80 6.95
C LYS A 33 -17.01 3.24 6.57
N ASP A 34 -16.96 4.12 7.55
CA ASP A 34 -16.58 5.51 7.29
C ASP A 34 -15.16 5.62 6.77
N PHE A 35 -14.25 4.74 7.23
CA PHE A 35 -12.90 4.71 6.69
C PHE A 35 -12.89 4.26 5.23
N ALA A 36 -13.67 3.24 4.90
CA ALA A 36 -13.78 2.77 3.51
C ALA A 36 -14.26 3.89 2.58
N ASP A 37 -15.24 4.67 3.05
CA ASP A 37 -15.73 5.82 2.29
C ASP A 37 -14.66 6.90 2.12
N ARG A 38 -13.90 7.16 3.17
CA ARG A 38 -12.80 8.14 3.11
C ARG A 38 -11.71 7.67 2.14
N LEU A 39 -11.40 6.38 2.17
CA LEU A 39 -10.40 5.82 1.26
C LEU A 39 -10.84 5.95 -0.20
N ARG A 40 -12.11 5.65 -0.48
CA ARG A 40 -12.63 5.80 -1.84
C ARG A 40 -12.52 7.23 -2.32
N LYS A 41 -12.84 8.20 -1.46
CA LYS A 41 -12.72 9.62 -1.80
C LYS A 41 -11.26 10.01 -2.05
N ALA A 42 -10.33 9.48 -1.25
CA ALA A 42 -8.91 9.78 -1.43
C ALA A 42 -8.39 9.20 -2.76
N ILE A 43 -8.87 8.02 -3.14
CA ILE A 43 -8.52 7.42 -4.43
C ILE A 43 -9.07 8.30 -5.57
N GLU A 44 -10.31 8.72 -5.48
CA GLU A 44 -10.93 9.59 -6.50
C GLU A 44 -10.20 10.92 -6.62
N ALA A 45 -9.71 11.46 -5.50
CA ALA A 45 -8.96 12.71 -5.49
C ALA A 45 -7.52 12.54 -6.01
N GLY A 46 -7.03 11.32 -6.16
CA GLY A 46 -5.68 11.08 -6.63
C GLY A 46 -4.62 11.13 -5.54
N ASP A 47 -5.03 11.15 -4.27
CA ASP A 47 -4.09 11.21 -3.14
C ASP A 47 -3.59 9.84 -2.73
N VAL A 48 -4.33 8.80 -3.08
CA VAL A 48 -4.05 7.42 -2.72
C VAL A 48 -4.30 6.54 -3.94
N GLU A 49 -3.52 5.50 -4.07
CA GLU A 49 -3.75 4.47 -5.09
C GLU A 49 -3.81 3.11 -4.41
N VAL A 50 -4.71 2.26 -4.87
CA VAL A 50 -4.70 0.86 -4.48
C VAL A 50 -4.55 0.05 -5.75
N LEU A 51 -3.53 -0.80 -5.79
CA LEU A 51 -3.31 -1.73 -6.89
C LEU A 51 -3.56 -3.13 -6.39
N ALA A 52 -4.24 -3.93 -7.18
CA ALA A 52 -4.52 -5.31 -6.84
C ALA A 52 -3.87 -6.22 -7.87
N ALA A 53 -3.31 -7.31 -7.40
CA ALA A 53 -2.75 -8.36 -8.24
C ALA A 53 -3.73 -9.51 -8.27
N ARG A 54 -4.21 -9.82 -9.47
CA ARG A 54 -5.19 -10.87 -9.70
C ARG A 54 -4.52 -12.06 -10.34
N ALA A 55 -4.77 -13.24 -9.80
CA ALA A 55 -4.36 -14.49 -10.38
C ALA A 55 -5.51 -15.48 -10.22
N GLU A 56 -5.86 -16.21 -11.27
CA GLU A 56 -6.96 -17.18 -11.24
C GLU A 56 -8.30 -16.55 -10.81
N ASP A 57 -8.56 -15.35 -11.30
CA ASP A 57 -9.79 -14.62 -11.03
C ASP A 57 -10.00 -14.22 -9.57
N GLN A 58 -8.94 -14.25 -8.78
CA GLN A 58 -8.98 -13.80 -7.39
C GLN A 58 -7.87 -12.78 -7.13
N ILE A 59 -8.17 -11.84 -6.25
CA ILE A 59 -7.14 -10.92 -5.79
C ILE A 59 -6.25 -11.66 -4.80
N GLN A 60 -4.99 -11.78 -5.13
CA GLN A 60 -4.00 -12.48 -4.33
C GLN A 60 -3.04 -11.55 -3.60
N GLY A 61 -2.99 -10.30 -4.02
CA GLY A 61 -2.14 -9.31 -3.37
C GLY A 61 -2.63 -7.91 -3.62
N VAL A 62 -2.26 -7.01 -2.72
CA VAL A 62 -2.63 -5.59 -2.84
C VAL A 62 -1.47 -4.72 -2.37
N VAL A 63 -1.39 -3.52 -2.91
CA VAL A 63 -0.52 -2.48 -2.39
C VAL A 63 -1.32 -1.19 -2.27
N LEU A 64 -1.16 -0.52 -1.14
CA LEU A 64 -1.74 0.81 -0.92
C LEU A 64 -0.61 1.82 -0.94
N LEU A 65 -0.75 2.80 -1.82
CA LEU A 65 0.26 3.82 -2.08
C LEU A 65 -0.34 5.18 -1.75
N VAL A 66 0.39 5.98 -1.00
CA VAL A 66 -0.03 7.34 -0.65
C VAL A 66 0.92 8.32 -1.31
N TYR A 67 0.38 9.37 -1.94
CA TYR A 67 1.19 10.44 -2.51
C TYR A 67 1.27 11.57 -1.51
N ARG A 68 2.48 12.08 -1.31
CA ARG A 68 2.73 13.11 -0.31
C ARG A 68 3.49 14.28 -0.92
N LEU A 69 3.13 15.49 -0.50
CA LEU A 69 3.87 16.68 -0.90
C LEU A 69 5.13 16.78 -0.06
N SER A 70 6.22 17.14 -0.72
CA SER A 70 7.50 17.34 -0.06
C SER A 70 8.13 18.63 -0.56
N VAL A 71 8.40 19.54 0.35
CA VAL A 71 9.04 20.81 0.01
C VAL A 71 10.44 20.56 -0.52
N SER A 72 11.18 19.65 0.11
CA SER A 72 12.55 19.36 -0.32
C SER A 72 12.61 18.71 -1.70
N ALA A 73 11.60 17.91 -2.04
CA ALA A 73 11.52 17.29 -3.36
C ALA A 73 10.93 18.25 -4.41
N GLY A 74 10.28 19.30 -3.96
CA GLY A 74 9.62 20.26 -4.86
C GLY A 74 8.38 19.69 -5.51
N GLY A 75 7.75 18.68 -4.93
CA GLY A 75 6.58 18.04 -5.50
C GLY A 75 6.12 16.83 -4.71
N LEU A 76 5.55 15.85 -5.41
CA LEU A 76 5.05 14.64 -4.79
C LEU A 76 6.13 13.56 -4.71
N PHE A 77 6.05 12.76 -3.67
CA PHE A 77 6.70 11.47 -3.65
C PHE A 77 5.66 10.42 -3.25
N ALA A 78 5.99 9.15 -3.46
CA ALA A 78 5.08 8.05 -3.16
C ALA A 78 5.55 7.29 -1.93
N SER A 79 4.60 6.89 -1.09
CA SER A 79 4.89 6.09 0.09
C SER A 79 4.09 4.79 0.00
N VAL A 80 4.78 3.67 0.08
CA VAL A 80 4.12 2.36 0.15
C VAL A 80 3.70 2.16 1.60
N GLU A 81 2.39 2.24 1.85
CA GLU A 81 1.87 2.13 3.21
C GLU A 81 1.62 0.68 3.60
N ASP A 82 1.03 -0.09 2.69
CA ASP A 82 0.75 -1.49 2.93
C ASP A 82 1.01 -2.29 1.67
N LEU A 83 1.67 -3.42 1.83
CA LEU A 83 1.86 -4.40 0.76
C LEU A 83 1.56 -5.77 1.36
N TYR A 84 0.62 -6.48 0.76
CA TYR A 84 0.26 -7.78 1.27
C TYR A 84 0.00 -8.77 0.14
N VAL A 85 0.54 -9.97 0.29
CA VAL A 85 0.27 -11.09 -0.61
C VAL A 85 -0.25 -12.24 0.24
N ARG A 86 -1.36 -12.84 -0.17
CA ARG A 86 -1.94 -13.96 0.58
C ARG A 86 -0.89 -15.06 0.77
N PRO A 87 -0.83 -15.69 1.95
CA PRO A 87 0.18 -16.71 2.21
C PRO A 87 0.24 -17.83 1.17
N VAL A 88 -0.92 -18.26 0.68
CA VAL A 88 -0.98 -19.34 -0.33
C VAL A 88 -0.44 -18.91 -1.69
N ALA A 89 -0.33 -17.62 -1.93
CA ALA A 89 0.13 -17.08 -3.21
C ALA A 89 1.55 -16.53 -3.15
N ARG A 90 2.22 -16.66 -2.02
CA ARG A 90 3.60 -16.16 -1.88
C ARG A 90 4.58 -16.97 -2.71
N ARG A 91 5.73 -16.37 -2.99
CA ARG A 91 6.82 -16.97 -3.80
C ARG A 91 6.44 -17.16 -5.27
N GLN A 92 5.42 -16.44 -5.74
CA GLN A 92 5.02 -16.47 -7.15
C GLN A 92 5.28 -15.15 -7.86
N GLY A 93 6.06 -14.26 -7.23
CA GLY A 93 6.42 -12.98 -7.84
C GLY A 93 5.33 -11.91 -7.78
N ILE A 94 4.29 -12.12 -6.99
CA ILE A 94 3.17 -11.18 -6.91
C ILE A 94 3.60 -9.85 -6.27
N GLY A 95 4.35 -9.90 -5.16
CA GLY A 95 4.86 -8.68 -4.53
C GLY A 95 5.76 -7.88 -5.46
N ARG A 96 6.62 -8.58 -6.19
CA ARG A 96 7.49 -7.95 -7.18
C ARG A 96 6.67 -7.29 -8.28
N ALA A 97 5.63 -7.97 -8.77
CA ALA A 97 4.76 -7.42 -9.81
C ALA A 97 4.03 -6.18 -9.34
N LEU A 98 3.57 -6.18 -8.08
CA LEU A 98 2.90 -5.01 -7.49
C LEU A 98 3.86 -3.82 -7.42
N LEU A 99 5.08 -4.03 -6.95
CA LEU A 99 6.06 -2.94 -6.84
C LEU A 99 6.53 -2.46 -8.19
N LYS A 100 6.59 -3.34 -9.19
CA LYS A 100 6.89 -2.92 -10.55
C LYS A 100 5.78 -2.00 -11.08
N ALA A 101 4.53 -2.33 -10.79
CA ALA A 101 3.40 -1.49 -11.19
C ALA A 101 3.43 -0.14 -10.47
N VAL A 102 3.87 -0.11 -9.21
CA VAL A 102 4.09 1.15 -8.49
C VAL A 102 5.11 2.01 -9.21
N ASP A 103 6.22 1.43 -9.65
CA ASP A 103 7.25 2.17 -10.39
C ASP A 103 6.70 2.76 -11.68
N GLU A 104 5.91 1.97 -12.42
CA GLU A 104 5.31 2.42 -13.67
C GLU A 104 4.32 3.57 -13.43
N LEU A 105 3.51 3.44 -12.40
CA LEU A 105 2.54 4.48 -12.05
C LEU A 105 3.23 5.78 -11.62
N CYS A 106 4.29 5.66 -10.84
CA CYS A 106 5.08 6.82 -10.43
C CYS A 106 5.74 7.51 -11.63
N ALA A 107 6.27 6.72 -12.57
CA ALA A 107 6.86 7.27 -13.78
C ALA A 107 5.83 8.07 -14.58
N GLU A 108 4.61 7.56 -14.71
CA GLU A 108 3.52 8.25 -15.41
C GLU A 108 3.18 9.58 -14.76
N ARG A 109 3.30 9.68 -13.44
CA ARG A 109 2.98 10.88 -12.69
C ARG A 109 4.17 11.80 -12.48
N GLY A 110 5.33 11.46 -13.03
CA GLY A 110 6.53 12.26 -12.87
C GLY A 110 7.12 12.19 -11.47
N ILE A 111 6.84 11.12 -10.74
CA ILE A 111 7.34 10.92 -9.38
C ILE A 111 8.60 10.07 -9.46
N SER A 112 9.68 10.55 -8.85
CA SER A 112 10.98 9.90 -8.92
C SER A 112 11.47 9.33 -7.59
N TYR A 113 10.63 9.37 -6.54
CA TYR A 113 11.03 8.90 -5.23
C TYR A 113 9.90 8.11 -4.58
N VAL A 114 10.23 6.90 -4.15
CA VAL A 114 9.29 6.01 -3.46
C VAL A 114 9.95 5.56 -2.17
N GLU A 115 9.21 5.63 -1.07
CA GLU A 115 9.72 5.14 0.20
C GLU A 115 8.80 4.09 0.81
N VAL A 116 9.34 3.28 1.70
CA VAL A 116 8.59 2.30 2.47
C VAL A 116 9.21 2.21 3.85
N GLN A 117 8.36 2.08 4.88
CA GLN A 117 8.83 1.82 6.22
C GLN A 117 8.81 0.31 6.45
N VAL A 118 9.93 -0.22 6.90
CA VAL A 118 10.12 -1.66 7.05
C VAL A 118 10.45 -1.96 8.50
N GLU A 119 9.71 -2.88 9.10
CA GLU A 119 9.91 -3.24 10.51
C GLU A 119 10.68 -4.54 10.69
N GLU A 120 10.67 -5.40 9.67
CA GLU A 120 11.29 -6.72 9.77
C GLU A 120 12.42 -6.87 8.77
N GLU A 121 13.47 -7.58 9.20
CA GLU A 121 14.64 -7.81 8.36
C GLU A 121 14.31 -8.55 7.07
N VAL A 122 13.39 -9.52 7.14
CA VAL A 122 12.98 -10.27 5.94
C VAL A 122 12.35 -9.35 4.90
N ALA A 123 11.49 -8.42 5.35
CA ALA A 123 10.89 -7.45 4.46
C ALA A 123 11.94 -6.50 3.89
N GLU A 124 12.91 -6.07 4.72
CA GLU A 124 13.99 -5.22 4.26
C GLU A 124 14.77 -5.90 3.12
N GLN A 125 15.09 -7.17 3.26
CA GLN A 125 15.79 -7.92 2.22
C GLN A 125 14.98 -7.99 0.93
N PHE A 126 13.66 -8.17 1.05
CA PHE A 126 12.79 -8.20 -0.11
C PHE A 126 12.84 -6.86 -0.88
N TYR A 127 12.71 -5.75 -0.15
CA TYR A 127 12.77 -4.43 -0.79
C TYR A 127 14.16 -4.13 -1.33
N ALA A 128 15.21 -4.50 -0.59
CA ALA A 128 16.59 -4.29 -1.05
C ALA A 128 16.85 -5.00 -2.37
N ALA A 129 16.32 -6.20 -2.55
CA ALA A 129 16.45 -6.95 -3.79
C ALA A 129 15.80 -6.24 -4.98
N LEU A 130 14.89 -5.32 -4.72
CA LEU A 130 14.19 -4.54 -5.75
C LEU A 130 14.77 -3.12 -5.91
N GLY A 131 15.90 -2.85 -5.28
CA GLY A 131 16.60 -1.59 -5.45
C GLY A 131 16.31 -0.54 -4.38
N TYR A 132 15.58 -0.89 -3.34
CA TYR A 132 15.34 0.02 -2.23
C TYR A 132 16.56 0.04 -1.32
N GLU A 133 16.96 1.21 -0.88
CA GLU A 133 18.15 1.39 -0.04
C GLU A 133 17.79 2.03 1.29
N PRO A 134 18.48 1.67 2.38
CA PRO A 134 18.25 2.32 3.67
C PRO A 134 18.53 3.82 3.59
N GLU A 135 17.62 4.59 4.18
CA GLU A 135 17.75 6.04 4.25
C GLU A 135 18.60 6.38 5.48
N MET A 136 19.86 6.73 5.26
CA MET A 136 20.78 7.01 6.34
C MET A 136 20.41 8.30 7.07
N GLY A 137 20.43 8.26 8.41
CA GLY A 137 20.15 9.42 9.23
C GLY A 137 18.67 9.72 9.46
N VAL A 138 17.78 8.91 8.90
CA VAL A 138 16.34 9.09 9.09
C VAL A 138 15.86 8.15 10.19
N ARG A 139 15.06 8.68 11.09
CA ARG A 139 14.41 7.88 12.14
C ARG A 139 12.96 8.29 12.24
N VAL A 140 12.09 7.34 12.52
CA VAL A 140 10.69 7.61 12.76
C VAL A 140 10.47 7.77 14.26
N LEU A 141 9.90 8.90 14.66
CA LEU A 141 9.52 9.16 16.03
C LEU A 141 8.00 9.23 16.08
N SER A 142 7.40 8.58 17.03
CA SER A 142 5.95 8.56 17.13
C SER A 142 5.48 8.82 18.54
N ARG A 143 4.28 9.33 18.67
CA ARG A 143 3.64 9.58 19.95
C ARG A 143 2.15 9.32 19.80
N SER A 144 1.60 8.49 20.66
CA SER A 144 0.16 8.27 20.68
C SER A 144 -0.52 9.39 21.46
N LEU A 145 -1.61 9.89 20.92
CA LEU A 145 -2.39 10.93 21.56
C LEU A 145 -3.65 10.31 22.16
N PRO A 146 -4.09 10.77 23.34
CA PRO A 146 -5.33 10.27 23.92
C PRO A 146 -6.53 10.65 23.05
N ILE A 147 -7.42 9.70 22.84
CA ILE A 147 -8.66 9.92 22.09
C ILE A 147 -9.81 9.86 23.08
N SER A 148 -10.65 10.89 23.08
CA SER A 148 -11.82 10.91 23.98
C SER A 148 -12.84 9.88 23.51
N GLU A 149 -13.63 9.34 24.45
CA GLU A 149 -14.68 8.39 24.13
C GLU A 149 -15.67 8.94 23.11
N ARG A 150 -15.92 10.25 23.18
CA ARG A 150 -16.86 10.87 22.26
C ARG A 150 -16.42 10.72 20.81
N ARG A 151 -15.11 10.74 20.55
CA ARG A 151 -14.58 10.57 19.21
C ARG A 151 -14.68 9.12 18.73
N THR A 152 -14.58 8.18 19.68
CA THR A 152 -14.66 6.77 19.30
C THR A 152 -16.08 6.32 19.00
N LYS A 153 -17.07 7.08 19.43
CA LYS A 153 -18.49 6.77 19.22
C LYS A 153 -19.05 7.36 17.93
N SER A 154 -18.32 8.21 17.29
CA SER A 154 -18.81 8.87 16.07
C SER A 154 -18.57 8.09 14.81
#